data_f8fcb7198588e6190411209e0d157a2a
#
_entry.id   f8fcb7198588e6190411209e0d157a2a
#
_cell.length_a   1.000
_cell.length_b   1.000
_cell.length_c   1.000
_cell.angle_alpha   90.00
_cell.angle_beta   90.00
_cell.angle_gamma   90.00
#
_symmetry.space_group_name_H-M   'P 1'
#
loop_
_entity.id
_entity.type
_entity.pdbx_description
1 polymer ?
#
loop_
_entity_poly.entity_id
_entity_poly.type
_entity_poly.pdbx_seq_one_letter_code
_entity_poly.pdbx_strand_id
1 'polypeptide(L)'
;MHTTHSVASTLVSSNHRLLNGRRFPTLFIDEAAQALEAACWIAIRKADRVILAGDHCQLPPTIKCIEAARRGLDHTLMEKVVHKKPSAVSLLKMQYRMHESIMRFPSEWFYHGELEAAPEVRYRSILDFDTPMNWIDTSEMDFHEEFVGESFGRINKQEANLLLQELEAYINRIGKARILDEKIDFGLISPYKAQVQYLRSKI
;
A
#
# COMPACT_ATOMS: atom_id res chain seq x y z
N MET A 1 -11.31 39.26 -7.94
CA MET A 1 -10.79 38.31 -6.93
C MET A 1 -11.14 36.92 -7.39
N HIS A 2 -10.17 36.16 -7.90
CA HIS A 2 -10.37 34.75 -8.19
C HIS A 2 -10.20 33.97 -6.87
N THR A 3 -11.30 33.62 -6.22
CA THR A 3 -11.26 32.71 -5.11
C THR A 3 -11.14 31.29 -5.69
N THR A 4 -9.96 30.71 -5.57
CA THR A 4 -9.74 29.30 -5.93
C THR A 4 -10.45 28.46 -4.88
N HIS A 5 -11.60 27.89 -5.21
CA HIS A 5 -12.29 26.96 -4.33
C HIS A 5 -11.90 25.53 -4.69
N SER A 6 -11.06 24.93 -3.89
CA SER A 6 -10.82 23.48 -3.91
C SER A 6 -11.71 22.82 -2.87
N VAL A 7 -12.22 21.64 -3.22
CA VAL A 7 -13.05 20.80 -2.33
C VAL A 7 -12.39 19.44 -2.24
N ALA A 8 -12.11 19.00 -1.03
CA ALA A 8 -11.67 17.64 -0.73
C ALA A 8 -12.81 16.85 -0.07
N SER A 9 -13.08 15.65 -0.57
CA SER A 9 -14.11 14.77 -0.03
C SER A 9 -13.84 13.31 -0.41
N THR A 10 -14.52 12.38 0.23
CA THR A 10 -14.57 11.00 -0.29
C THR A 10 -15.45 10.96 -1.55
N LEU A 11 -15.28 9.92 -2.38
CA LEU A 11 -16.07 9.75 -3.61
C LEU A 11 -17.58 9.80 -3.33
N VAL A 12 -18.04 9.08 -2.32
CA VAL A 12 -19.47 9.04 -1.94
C VAL A 12 -19.93 10.40 -1.41
N SER A 13 -19.13 11.06 -0.57
CA SER A 13 -19.44 12.38 -0.01
C SER A 13 -19.50 13.48 -1.06
N SER A 14 -18.91 13.27 -2.25
CA SER A 14 -19.01 14.21 -3.38
C SER A 14 -20.47 14.40 -3.85
N ASN A 15 -21.40 13.51 -3.48
CA ASN A 15 -22.83 13.66 -3.75
C ASN A 15 -23.59 14.52 -2.72
N HIS A 16 -22.89 15.14 -1.77
CA HIS A 16 -23.52 15.95 -0.75
C HIS A 16 -24.25 17.15 -1.35
N ARG A 17 -25.39 17.55 -0.72
CA ARG A 17 -26.28 18.63 -1.19
C ARG A 17 -25.56 19.96 -1.42
N LEU A 18 -24.51 20.27 -0.66
CA LEU A 18 -23.72 21.49 -0.85
C LEU A 18 -22.97 21.55 -2.18
N LEU A 19 -22.80 20.42 -2.84
CA LEU A 19 -22.13 20.31 -4.14
C LEU A 19 -23.13 20.09 -5.30
N ASN A 20 -24.44 20.17 -5.00
CA ASN A 20 -25.46 20.08 -6.04
C ASN A 20 -25.39 21.29 -6.98
N GLY A 21 -25.46 21.02 -8.28
CA GLY A 21 -25.36 22.04 -9.32
C GLY A 21 -23.96 22.62 -9.51
N ARG A 22 -22.97 22.25 -8.69
CA ARG A 22 -21.58 22.67 -8.91
C ARG A 22 -20.92 21.78 -9.94
N ARG A 23 -20.11 22.42 -10.79
CA ARG A 23 -19.24 21.78 -11.76
C ARG A 23 -17.80 22.25 -11.55
N PHE A 24 -16.86 21.34 -11.66
CA PHE A 24 -15.45 21.59 -11.42
C PHE A 24 -14.64 21.41 -12.70
N PRO A 25 -13.70 22.31 -13.02
CA PRO A 25 -12.86 22.17 -14.22
C PRO A 25 -12.03 20.87 -14.18
N THR A 26 -11.53 20.49 -13.00
CA THR A 26 -10.69 19.29 -12.84
C THR A 26 -11.03 18.57 -11.55
N LEU A 27 -11.13 17.25 -11.65
CA LEU A 27 -11.24 16.31 -10.54
C LEU A 27 -9.96 15.49 -10.45
N PHE A 28 -9.40 15.40 -9.26
CA PHE A 28 -8.35 14.42 -8.92
C PHE A 28 -8.97 13.32 -8.07
N ILE A 29 -8.75 12.09 -8.44
CA ILE A 29 -9.10 10.90 -7.63
C ILE A 29 -7.78 10.26 -7.22
N ASP A 30 -7.47 10.34 -5.94
CA ASP A 30 -6.31 9.67 -5.35
C ASP A 30 -6.68 8.25 -4.96
N GLU A 31 -5.68 7.34 -4.94
CA GLU A 31 -5.87 5.88 -4.74
C GLU A 31 -6.96 5.29 -5.67
N ALA A 32 -6.99 5.74 -6.91
CA ALA A 32 -8.03 5.38 -7.88
C ALA A 32 -8.05 3.88 -8.22
N ALA A 33 -6.92 3.19 -8.03
CA ALA A 33 -6.83 1.75 -8.19
C ALA A 33 -7.51 0.94 -7.08
N GLN A 34 -7.81 1.58 -5.93
CA GLN A 34 -8.53 0.97 -4.81
C GLN A 34 -10.00 1.37 -4.76
N ALA A 35 -10.45 2.20 -5.71
CA ALA A 35 -11.80 2.72 -5.75
C ALA A 35 -12.71 1.90 -6.67
N LEU A 36 -13.91 1.56 -6.18
CA LEU A 36 -14.94 0.96 -7.03
C LEU A 36 -15.30 1.92 -8.17
N GLU A 37 -15.40 1.41 -9.39
CA GLU A 37 -15.75 2.21 -10.57
C GLU A 37 -17.03 3.02 -10.37
N ALA A 38 -18.09 2.38 -9.84
CA ALA A 38 -19.36 3.06 -9.58
C ALA A 38 -19.21 4.27 -8.62
N ALA A 39 -18.33 4.18 -7.63
CA ALA A 39 -18.04 5.29 -6.72
C ALA A 39 -17.30 6.43 -7.43
N CYS A 40 -16.38 6.12 -8.33
CA CYS A 40 -15.69 7.12 -9.15
C CYS A 40 -16.67 7.96 -9.98
N TRP A 41 -17.69 7.33 -10.58
CA TRP A 41 -18.67 8.01 -11.40
C TRP A 41 -19.53 9.02 -10.64
N ILE A 42 -19.69 8.87 -9.31
CA ILE A 42 -20.38 9.86 -8.49
C ILE A 42 -19.69 11.22 -8.57
N ALA A 43 -18.36 11.25 -8.47
CA ALA A 43 -17.56 12.46 -8.53
C ALA A 43 -17.33 12.93 -9.99
N ILE A 44 -17.07 12.00 -10.91
CA ILE A 44 -16.74 12.28 -12.32
C ILE A 44 -17.84 13.10 -13.01
N ARG A 45 -19.10 12.81 -12.72
CA ARG A 45 -20.25 13.54 -13.28
C ARG A 45 -20.24 15.04 -13.01
N LYS A 46 -19.45 15.50 -12.04
CA LYS A 46 -19.34 16.90 -11.63
C LYS A 46 -18.10 17.60 -12.19
N ALA A 47 -17.32 16.96 -13.04
CA ALA A 47 -16.08 17.49 -13.56
C ALA A 47 -16.01 17.46 -15.10
N ASP A 48 -15.22 18.38 -15.65
CA ASP A 48 -14.94 18.41 -17.07
C ASP A 48 -13.71 17.61 -17.45
N ARG A 49 -12.75 17.53 -16.54
CA ARG A 49 -11.49 16.78 -16.68
C ARG A 49 -11.27 15.92 -15.45
N VAL A 50 -10.78 14.70 -15.64
CA VAL A 50 -10.46 13.76 -14.55
C VAL A 50 -9.00 13.35 -14.63
N ILE A 51 -8.34 13.34 -13.48
CA ILE A 51 -7.00 12.79 -13.29
C ILE A 51 -7.11 11.71 -12.24
N LEU A 52 -6.75 10.48 -12.63
CA LEU A 52 -6.69 9.33 -11.74
C LEU A 52 -5.24 9.17 -11.27
N ALA A 53 -5.00 9.27 -9.97
CA ALA A 53 -3.73 8.96 -9.34
C ALA A 53 -3.87 7.65 -8.57
N GLY A 54 -2.88 6.76 -8.66
CA GLY A 54 -2.91 5.47 -8.00
C GLY A 54 -2.02 4.47 -8.72
N ASP A 55 -2.09 3.24 -8.28
CA ASP A 55 -1.24 2.16 -8.77
C ASP A 55 -2.06 0.88 -8.96
N HIS A 56 -2.32 0.54 -10.21
CA HIS A 56 -3.11 -0.63 -10.58
C HIS A 56 -2.40 -1.97 -10.38
N CYS A 57 -1.09 -1.94 -10.09
CA CYS A 57 -0.32 -3.13 -9.73
C CYS A 57 -0.38 -3.43 -8.21
N GLN A 58 -0.96 -2.52 -7.41
CA GLN A 58 -1.22 -2.75 -5.99
C GLN A 58 -2.58 -3.43 -5.77
N LEU A 59 -2.93 -3.64 -4.50
CA LEU A 59 -4.16 -4.35 -4.15
C LEU A 59 -5.42 -3.66 -4.69
N PRO A 60 -6.34 -4.41 -5.32
CA PRO A 60 -7.62 -3.90 -5.79
C PRO A 60 -8.57 -3.59 -4.63
N PRO A 61 -9.75 -3.01 -4.93
CA PRO A 61 -10.80 -2.81 -3.92
C PRO A 61 -11.19 -4.10 -3.22
N THR A 62 -11.41 -4.05 -1.91
CA THR A 62 -11.90 -5.20 -1.16
C THR A 62 -13.36 -5.48 -1.47
N ILE A 63 -13.64 -6.59 -2.13
CA ILE A 63 -15.00 -7.05 -2.45
C ILE A 63 -15.39 -8.18 -1.53
N LYS A 64 -16.45 -7.97 -0.72
CA LYS A 64 -16.95 -8.99 0.22
C LYS A 64 -17.73 -10.12 -0.47
N CYS A 65 -18.38 -9.81 -1.58
CA CYS A 65 -19.15 -10.78 -2.35
C CYS A 65 -18.31 -11.36 -3.48
N ILE A 66 -17.86 -12.60 -3.32
CA ILE A 66 -17.02 -13.31 -4.30
C ILE A 66 -17.69 -13.39 -5.68
N GLU A 67 -18.98 -13.60 -5.71
CA GLU A 67 -19.75 -13.66 -6.98
C GLU A 67 -19.73 -12.31 -7.72
N ALA A 68 -19.82 -11.19 -6.98
CA ALA A 68 -19.72 -9.86 -7.56
C ALA A 68 -18.31 -9.57 -8.09
N ALA A 69 -17.27 -10.01 -7.39
CA ALA A 69 -15.88 -9.90 -7.87
C ALA A 69 -15.70 -10.69 -9.17
N ARG A 70 -16.16 -11.95 -9.22
CA ARG A 70 -16.11 -12.77 -10.44
C ARG A 70 -16.85 -12.16 -11.64
N ARG A 71 -17.83 -11.30 -11.40
CA ARG A 71 -18.54 -10.53 -12.43
C ARG A 71 -17.86 -9.20 -12.75
N GLY A 72 -16.67 -8.95 -12.25
CA GLY A 72 -15.85 -7.79 -12.59
C GLY A 72 -16.09 -6.55 -11.72
N LEU A 73 -16.70 -6.69 -10.53
CA LEU A 73 -16.85 -5.56 -9.60
C LEU A 73 -15.49 -5.09 -9.04
N ASP A 74 -14.48 -5.94 -9.04
CA ASP A 74 -13.10 -5.66 -8.62
C ASP A 74 -12.28 -4.94 -9.69
N HIS A 75 -12.71 -4.93 -10.95
CA HIS A 75 -12.05 -4.16 -12.01
C HIS A 75 -12.29 -2.67 -11.85
N THR A 76 -11.25 -1.94 -11.55
CA THR A 76 -11.32 -0.50 -11.30
C THR A 76 -11.40 0.32 -12.59
N LEU A 77 -11.90 1.55 -12.48
CA LEU A 77 -11.88 2.48 -13.61
C LEU A 77 -10.44 2.77 -14.06
N MET A 78 -9.51 2.91 -13.11
CA MET A 78 -8.10 3.15 -13.43
C MET A 78 -7.51 2.01 -14.25
N GLU A 79 -7.69 0.76 -13.84
CA GLU A 79 -7.25 -0.43 -14.58
C GLU A 79 -7.81 -0.43 -16.01
N LYS A 80 -9.10 -0.18 -16.17
CA LYS A 80 -9.74 -0.08 -17.48
C LYS A 80 -9.15 1.02 -18.37
N VAL A 81 -8.79 2.17 -17.78
CA VAL A 81 -8.16 3.27 -18.53
C VAL A 81 -6.74 2.89 -18.93
N VAL A 82 -5.95 2.28 -18.03
CA VAL A 82 -4.60 1.81 -18.33
C VAL A 82 -4.60 0.86 -19.53
N HIS A 83 -5.50 -0.10 -19.56
CA HIS A 83 -5.58 -1.07 -20.67
C HIS A 83 -6.14 -0.47 -21.97
N LYS A 84 -7.15 0.40 -21.87
CA LYS A 84 -7.84 0.91 -23.08
C LYS A 84 -7.22 2.16 -23.68
N LYS A 85 -6.49 2.94 -22.88
CA LYS A 85 -5.88 4.22 -23.27
C LYS A 85 -4.46 4.38 -22.71
N PRO A 86 -3.51 3.51 -23.07
CA PRO A 86 -2.16 3.58 -22.54
C PRO A 86 -1.48 4.92 -22.83
N SER A 87 -1.86 5.61 -23.92
CA SER A 87 -1.34 6.95 -24.24
C SER A 87 -1.75 8.06 -23.26
N ALA A 88 -2.75 7.80 -22.41
CA ALA A 88 -3.18 8.72 -21.36
C ALA A 88 -2.56 8.39 -19.99
N VAL A 89 -1.65 7.42 -19.93
CA VAL A 89 -1.02 6.95 -18.71
C VAL A 89 0.41 7.46 -18.64
N SER A 90 0.80 7.96 -17.47
CA SER A 90 2.19 8.33 -17.18
C SER A 90 2.64 7.60 -15.92
N LEU A 91 3.74 6.85 -16.03
CA LEU A 91 4.39 6.21 -14.89
C LEU A 91 5.28 7.23 -14.18
N LEU A 92 5.09 7.38 -12.87
CA LEU A 92 6.03 8.11 -12.01
C LEU A 92 7.20 7.19 -11.67
N LYS A 93 8.33 7.36 -12.35
CA LYS A 93 9.47 6.44 -12.27
C LYS A 93 10.33 6.66 -11.03
N MET A 94 10.50 7.92 -10.60
CA MET A 94 11.34 8.25 -9.46
C MET A 94 10.57 8.07 -8.14
N GLN A 95 11.08 7.21 -7.26
CA GLN A 95 10.54 7.04 -5.91
C GLN A 95 11.48 7.60 -4.84
N TYR A 96 10.89 8.11 -3.74
CA TYR A 96 11.58 8.78 -2.63
C TYR A 96 11.34 8.07 -1.28
N ARG A 97 10.86 6.82 -1.31
CA ARG A 97 10.42 6.11 -0.11
C ARG A 97 11.47 5.16 0.44
N MET A 98 12.02 4.30 -0.42
CA MET A 98 12.75 3.13 0.03
C MET A 98 14.13 2.99 -0.64
N HIS A 99 15.00 2.22 0.01
CA HIS A 99 16.28 1.81 -0.53
C HIS A 99 16.12 1.07 -1.87
N GLU A 100 17.10 1.22 -2.77
CA GLU A 100 17.09 0.63 -4.12
C GLU A 100 16.90 -0.89 -4.10
N SER A 101 17.57 -1.59 -3.18
CA SER A 101 17.45 -3.06 -3.07
C SER A 101 16.03 -3.52 -2.71
N ILE A 102 15.29 -2.73 -1.91
CA ILE A 102 13.88 -3.02 -1.57
C ILE A 102 13.00 -2.76 -2.80
N MET A 103 13.27 -1.70 -3.54
CA MET A 103 12.51 -1.32 -4.74
C MET A 103 12.73 -2.29 -5.91
N ARG A 104 13.90 -2.93 -6.02
CA ARG A 104 14.28 -3.73 -7.20
C ARG A 104 13.23 -4.78 -7.55
N PHE A 105 12.80 -5.59 -6.58
CA PHE A 105 11.82 -6.65 -6.84
C PHE A 105 10.51 -6.12 -7.43
N PRO A 106 9.80 -5.17 -6.80
CA PRO A 106 8.58 -4.62 -7.39
C PRO A 106 8.84 -3.89 -8.71
N SER A 107 10.00 -3.24 -8.90
CA SER A 107 10.34 -2.58 -10.15
C SER A 107 10.42 -3.58 -11.31
N GLU A 108 11.14 -4.66 -11.14
CA GLU A 108 11.31 -5.70 -12.17
C GLU A 108 9.99 -6.45 -12.43
N TRP A 109 9.27 -6.78 -11.36
CA TRP A 109 8.07 -7.62 -11.46
C TRP A 109 6.84 -6.90 -12.00
N PHE A 110 6.61 -5.65 -11.60
CA PHE A 110 5.37 -4.91 -11.89
C PHE A 110 5.56 -3.74 -12.84
N TYR A 111 6.76 -3.16 -12.91
CA TYR A 111 7.00 -1.90 -13.64
C TYR A 111 8.11 -2.01 -14.68
N HIS A 112 8.38 -3.22 -15.18
CA HIS A 112 9.34 -3.49 -16.27
C HIS A 112 10.76 -2.96 -16.01
N GLY A 113 11.15 -2.86 -14.74
CA GLY A 113 12.46 -2.30 -14.34
C GLY A 113 12.57 -0.78 -14.48
N GLU A 114 11.45 -0.08 -14.68
CA GLU A 114 11.46 1.36 -14.97
C GLU A 114 11.50 2.28 -13.74
N LEU A 115 11.38 1.71 -12.52
CA LEU A 115 11.48 2.52 -11.31
C LEU A 115 12.94 2.84 -10.96
N GLU A 116 13.15 4.05 -10.49
CA GLU A 116 14.43 4.56 -10.03
C GLU A 116 14.33 5.08 -8.59
N ALA A 117 15.32 4.79 -7.76
CA ALA A 117 15.40 5.36 -6.43
C ALA A 117 16.09 6.72 -6.49
N ALA A 118 15.45 7.74 -5.89
CA ALA A 118 16.06 9.05 -5.76
C ALA A 118 17.37 8.97 -4.98
N PRO A 119 18.37 9.84 -5.28
CA PRO A 119 19.67 9.81 -4.61
C PRO A 119 19.58 9.82 -3.08
N GLU A 120 18.60 10.52 -2.52
CA GLU A 120 18.41 10.69 -1.07
C GLU A 120 17.98 9.40 -0.35
N VAL A 121 17.40 8.45 -1.08
CA VAL A 121 16.90 7.19 -0.50
C VAL A 121 17.60 5.95 -1.04
N ARG A 122 18.35 6.09 -2.15
CA ARG A 122 18.96 4.99 -2.88
C ARG A 122 19.78 4.07 -1.99
N TYR A 123 20.55 4.65 -1.07
CA TYR A 123 21.45 3.94 -0.15
C TYR A 123 21.12 4.19 1.32
N ARG A 124 19.87 4.57 1.61
CA ARG A 124 19.43 4.81 2.98
C ARG A 124 19.49 3.52 3.77
N SER A 125 20.29 3.51 4.83
CA SER A 125 20.39 2.41 5.80
C SER A 125 20.44 2.95 7.21
N ILE A 126 20.12 2.12 8.19
CA ILE A 126 20.24 2.47 9.62
C ILE A 126 21.67 2.15 10.11
N LEU A 127 22.23 1.06 9.62
CA LEU A 127 23.60 0.63 9.92
C LEU A 127 24.44 0.65 8.66
N ASP A 128 25.70 1.08 8.78
CA ASP A 128 26.66 0.97 7.70
C ASP A 128 26.89 -0.49 7.34
N PHE A 129 27.00 -0.76 6.03
CA PHE A 129 27.20 -2.12 5.49
C PHE A 129 26.08 -3.12 5.83
N ASP A 130 24.90 -2.64 6.21
CA ASP A 130 23.74 -3.50 6.44
C ASP A 130 23.16 -4.01 5.14
N THR A 131 22.43 -5.14 5.21
CA THR A 131 21.66 -5.67 4.08
C THR A 131 20.26 -5.07 4.16
N PRO A 132 19.86 -4.15 3.26
CA PRO A 132 18.59 -3.41 3.38
C PRO A 132 17.35 -4.29 3.23
N MET A 133 17.51 -5.46 2.63
CA MET A 133 16.45 -6.44 2.46
C MET A 133 17.02 -7.84 2.74
N ASN A 134 16.44 -8.54 3.70
CA ASN A 134 16.78 -9.91 4.02
C ASN A 134 15.53 -10.80 3.88
N TRP A 135 15.70 -11.95 3.26
CA TRP A 135 14.65 -12.95 3.12
C TRP A 135 15.01 -14.18 3.96
N ILE A 136 14.16 -14.53 4.91
CA ILE A 136 14.33 -15.73 5.74
C ILE A 136 13.34 -16.78 5.25
N ASP A 137 13.85 -17.82 4.60
CA ASP A 137 13.03 -18.92 4.12
C ASP A 137 12.77 -19.91 5.26
N THR A 138 11.50 -20.12 5.57
CA THR A 138 11.05 -21.06 6.61
C THR A 138 10.44 -22.33 6.01
N SER A 139 10.52 -22.55 4.70
CA SER A 139 9.86 -23.67 4.01
C SER A 139 10.33 -25.06 4.44
N GLU A 140 11.59 -25.18 4.88
CA GLU A 140 12.15 -26.45 5.39
C GLU A 140 12.01 -26.59 6.92
N MET A 141 11.44 -25.58 7.59
CA MET A 141 11.21 -25.61 9.04
C MET A 141 9.86 -26.23 9.35
N ASP A 142 9.76 -26.95 10.45
CA ASP A 142 8.50 -27.57 10.93
C ASP A 142 7.58 -26.50 11.57
N PHE A 143 7.21 -25.49 10.76
CA PHE A 143 6.35 -24.38 11.17
C PHE A 143 4.92 -24.62 10.71
N HIS A 144 3.97 -24.54 11.65
CA HIS A 144 2.57 -24.81 11.38
C HIS A 144 1.66 -23.64 11.71
N GLU A 145 0.67 -23.41 10.84
CA GLU A 145 -0.43 -22.50 11.12
C GLU A 145 -1.42 -23.17 12.10
N GLU A 146 -1.88 -22.38 13.06
CA GLU A 146 -2.94 -22.75 13.99
C GLU A 146 -4.17 -21.88 13.74
N PHE A 147 -5.36 -22.49 13.84
CA PHE A 147 -6.61 -21.74 13.83
C PHE A 147 -6.97 -21.32 15.26
N VAL A 148 -7.33 -20.06 15.44
CA VAL A 148 -7.71 -19.50 16.74
C VAL A 148 -9.04 -18.76 16.67
N GLY A 149 -9.84 -18.91 17.75
CA GLY A 149 -11.14 -18.26 17.89
C GLY A 149 -12.22 -18.79 16.95
N GLU A 150 -13.44 -18.32 17.16
CA GLU A 150 -14.62 -18.72 16.39
C GLU A 150 -14.59 -18.25 14.93
N SER A 151 -13.81 -17.23 14.61
CA SER A 151 -13.66 -16.64 13.27
C SER A 151 -12.54 -17.26 12.44
N PHE A 152 -11.98 -18.40 12.87
CA PHE A 152 -10.88 -19.09 12.19
C PHE A 152 -9.69 -18.17 11.87
N GLY A 153 -9.32 -17.32 12.83
CA GLY A 153 -8.10 -16.52 12.73
C GLY A 153 -6.88 -17.43 12.61
N ARG A 154 -5.89 -17.03 11.79
CA ARG A 154 -4.67 -17.82 11.60
C ARG A 154 -3.52 -17.21 12.38
N ILE A 155 -2.76 -18.03 13.07
CA ILE A 155 -1.49 -17.70 13.70
C ILE A 155 -0.44 -18.74 13.37
N ASN A 156 0.81 -18.31 13.28
CA ASN A 156 2.00 -19.16 13.28
C ASN A 156 2.92 -18.68 14.40
N LYS A 157 2.97 -19.45 15.47
CA LYS A 157 3.73 -19.07 16.66
C LYS A 157 5.23 -19.13 16.44
N GLN A 158 5.67 -20.09 15.63
CA GLN A 158 7.09 -20.29 15.34
C GLN A 158 7.62 -19.13 14.48
N GLU A 159 6.88 -18.72 13.43
CA GLU A 159 7.24 -17.54 12.63
C GLU A 159 7.22 -16.25 13.47
N ALA A 160 6.23 -16.09 14.37
CA ALA A 160 6.19 -14.94 15.25
C ALA A 160 7.41 -14.89 16.17
N ASN A 161 7.83 -16.02 16.74
CA ASN A 161 9.01 -16.08 17.59
C ASN A 161 10.29 -15.79 16.80
N LEU A 162 10.44 -16.34 15.59
CA LEU A 162 11.56 -16.03 14.71
C LEU A 162 11.61 -14.54 14.37
N LEU A 163 10.49 -13.94 13.98
CA LEU A 163 10.39 -12.51 13.70
C LEU A 163 10.82 -11.65 14.90
N LEU A 164 10.39 -12.01 16.11
CA LEU A 164 10.77 -11.28 17.33
C LEU A 164 12.24 -11.46 17.69
N GLN A 165 12.82 -12.64 17.48
CA GLN A 165 14.26 -12.87 17.64
C GLN A 165 15.09 -12.01 16.68
N GLU A 166 14.69 -11.95 15.40
CA GLU A 166 15.36 -11.10 14.40
C GLU A 166 15.23 -9.61 14.76
N LEU A 167 14.05 -9.18 15.21
CA LEU A 167 13.85 -7.81 15.68
C LEU A 167 14.75 -7.48 16.87
N GLU A 168 14.81 -8.36 17.86
CA GLU A 168 15.65 -8.16 19.05
C GLU A 168 17.15 -8.13 18.69
N ALA A 169 17.59 -9.03 17.83
CA ALA A 169 18.95 -9.06 17.32
C ALA A 169 19.29 -7.74 16.59
N TYR A 170 18.38 -7.23 15.77
CA TYR A 170 18.57 -5.98 15.05
C TYR A 170 18.60 -4.77 15.99
N ILE A 171 17.68 -4.70 16.96
CA ILE A 171 17.66 -3.67 18.01
C ILE A 171 19.00 -3.65 18.79
N ASN A 172 19.53 -4.82 19.13
CA ASN A 172 20.81 -4.93 19.84
C ASN A 172 22.00 -4.48 18.98
N ARG A 173 21.96 -4.73 17.66
CA ARG A 173 22.99 -4.23 16.72
C ARG A 173 22.97 -2.71 16.59
N ILE A 174 21.79 -2.09 16.54
CA ILE A 174 21.65 -0.62 16.47
C ILE A 174 22.05 0.02 17.80
N GLY A 175 21.67 -0.60 18.90
CA GLY A 175 21.81 -0.08 20.25
C GLY A 175 20.61 0.76 20.71
N LYS A 176 20.12 0.48 21.91
CA LYS A 176 18.91 1.12 22.47
C LYS A 176 19.04 2.64 22.60
N ALA A 177 20.22 3.14 22.95
CA ALA A 177 20.46 4.58 23.06
C ALA A 177 20.23 5.28 21.72
N ARG A 178 20.82 4.77 20.64
CA ARG A 178 20.67 5.33 19.30
C ARG A 178 19.23 5.28 18.80
N ILE A 179 18.50 4.19 19.08
CA ILE A 179 17.09 4.06 18.72
C ILE A 179 16.25 5.18 19.34
N LEU A 180 16.49 5.49 20.61
CA LEU A 180 15.77 6.54 21.32
C LEU A 180 16.16 7.94 20.83
N ASP A 181 17.45 8.19 20.63
CA ASP A 181 17.97 9.49 20.19
C ASP A 181 17.51 9.84 18.76
N GLU A 182 17.59 8.88 17.85
CA GLU A 182 17.21 9.06 16.43
C GLU A 182 15.72 8.79 16.17
N LYS A 183 14.96 8.36 17.21
CA LYS A 183 13.53 8.01 17.10
C LYS A 183 13.26 7.00 15.98
N ILE A 184 14.03 5.90 15.99
CA ILE A 184 13.90 4.85 15.00
C ILE A 184 12.65 4.02 15.30
N ASP A 185 11.74 3.96 14.34
CA ASP A 185 10.50 3.17 14.42
C ASP A 185 10.65 1.81 13.74
N PHE A 186 10.03 0.79 14.30
CA PHE A 186 9.96 -0.55 13.76
C PHE A 186 8.52 -0.92 13.44
N GLY A 187 8.27 -1.40 12.22
CA GLY A 187 6.97 -1.89 11.80
C GLY A 187 6.95 -3.41 11.66
N LEU A 188 6.07 -4.09 12.39
CA LEU A 188 5.78 -5.51 12.22
C LEU A 188 4.47 -5.67 11.45
N ILE A 189 4.51 -6.37 10.31
CA ILE A 189 3.37 -6.49 9.41
C ILE A 189 3.02 -7.97 9.25
N SER A 190 1.72 -8.27 9.32
CA SER A 190 1.17 -9.58 8.99
C SER A 190 -0.18 -9.42 8.29
N PRO A 191 -0.51 -10.27 7.30
CA PRO A 191 -1.80 -10.24 6.63
C PRO A 191 -2.95 -10.70 7.52
N TYR A 192 -2.66 -11.40 8.62
CA TYR A 192 -3.67 -11.98 9.52
C TYR A 192 -3.82 -11.17 10.81
N LYS A 193 -5.01 -10.68 11.08
CA LYS A 193 -5.32 -9.92 12.30
C LYS A 193 -4.97 -10.69 13.58
N ALA A 194 -5.22 -12.01 13.60
CA ALA A 194 -4.89 -12.85 14.74
C ALA A 194 -3.38 -12.91 15.00
N GLN A 195 -2.55 -12.99 13.94
CA GLN A 195 -1.10 -12.93 14.05
C GLN A 195 -0.62 -11.59 14.60
N VAL A 196 -1.19 -10.49 14.14
CA VAL A 196 -0.88 -9.15 14.66
C VAL A 196 -1.22 -9.04 16.16
N GLN A 197 -2.37 -9.59 16.58
CA GLN A 197 -2.75 -9.61 17.99
C GLN A 197 -1.81 -10.48 18.83
N TYR A 198 -1.41 -11.64 18.30
CA TYR A 198 -0.44 -12.51 18.94
C TYR A 198 0.91 -11.82 19.12
N LEU A 199 1.45 -11.20 18.07
CA LEU A 199 2.70 -10.42 18.14
C LEU A 199 2.61 -9.30 19.21
N ARG A 200 1.52 -8.52 19.22
CA ARG A 200 1.29 -7.48 20.23
C ARG A 200 1.26 -8.00 21.68
N SER A 201 0.87 -9.25 21.89
CA SER A 201 0.86 -9.86 23.22
C SER A 201 2.24 -10.31 23.69
N LYS A 202 3.25 -10.29 22.79
CA LYS A 202 4.63 -10.73 23.05
C LYS A 202 5.62 -9.58 23.20
N ILE A 203 5.24 -8.38 22.74
CA ILE A 203 5.98 -7.12 22.87
C ILE A 203 5.48 -6.37 24.10
#